data_f879b297d47db4cd4fa4e6bd84c59d4e
#
_entry.id   f879b297d47db4cd4fa4e6bd84c59d4e
#
_cell.length_a   1.000
_cell.length_b   1.000
_cell.length_c   1.000
_cell.angle_alpha   90.00
_cell.angle_beta   90.00
_cell.angle_gamma   90.00
#
_symmetry.space_group_name_H-M   'P 1'
#
loop_
_entity.id
_entity.type
_entity.pdbx_description
1 polymer ?
#
loop_
_entity_poly.entity_id
_entity_poly.type
_entity_poly.pdbx_seq_one_letter_code
_entity_poly.pdbx_strand_id
1 'polypeptide(L)'
;MYKIYIGFDSSNYGQQIAWEVCERSILRNCSDVSQIEIIKLEKKKLIDQGLFKRTDNDGATEFTYTRFFVPYLNNYKGHAIFVDSDFLWECDILDLFKIYTNPNSAVSCVKHAYTNCNGKKKMDGQAQEWYPKKNWSSLMIFNCEHPNVVKNLTLKAANTKTPKWLHRMEWCQEEEILEIPKDYNYLVDYYDEGDIKALHYTDGGPWHPGYENVTYGDRWLKYISEDEKKKIKWSIENEYN
;
A
#
# COMPACT_ATOMS: atom_id res chain seq x y z
N MET A 1 -17.84 6.46 -9.11
CA MET A 1 -16.77 7.00 -8.27
C MET A 1 -15.82 5.86 -7.95
N TYR A 2 -14.54 6.03 -8.24
CA TYR A 2 -13.50 5.03 -7.99
C TYR A 2 -13.03 5.10 -6.55
N LYS A 3 -12.92 3.96 -5.87
CA LYS A 3 -12.49 3.92 -4.48
C LYS A 3 -11.01 3.56 -4.36
N ILE A 4 -10.32 4.35 -3.54
CA ILE A 4 -8.91 4.19 -3.23
C ILE A 4 -8.78 3.97 -1.72
N TYR A 5 -8.40 2.77 -1.33
CA TYR A 5 -8.19 2.39 0.05
C TYR A 5 -6.70 2.55 0.38
N ILE A 6 -6.37 3.51 1.23
CA ILE A 6 -4.99 3.69 1.71
C ILE A 6 -4.86 3.00 3.07
N GLY A 7 -3.92 2.07 3.18
CA GLY A 7 -3.61 1.39 4.43
C GLY A 7 -3.20 2.39 5.51
N PHE A 8 -3.75 2.28 6.72
CA PHE A 8 -3.44 3.17 7.84
C PHE A 8 -2.81 2.40 8.99
N ASP A 9 -1.71 2.94 9.51
CA ASP A 9 -1.03 2.45 10.69
C ASP A 9 -1.05 3.54 11.77
N SER A 10 -1.62 3.23 12.93
CA SER A 10 -1.80 4.16 14.03
C SER A 10 -0.66 4.15 15.04
N SER A 11 0.37 3.34 14.81
CA SER A 11 1.42 3.03 15.78
C SER A 11 2.20 4.26 16.29
N ASN A 12 2.41 5.26 15.41
CA ASN A 12 3.13 6.49 15.78
C ASN A 12 2.74 7.66 14.85
N TYR A 13 3.19 8.87 15.20
CA TYR A 13 2.89 10.08 14.43
C TYR A 13 3.47 10.04 13.01
N GLY A 14 4.68 9.48 12.84
CA GLY A 14 5.31 9.35 11.53
C GLY A 14 4.46 8.53 10.55
N GLN A 15 3.89 7.41 10.99
CA GLN A 15 3.00 6.60 10.16
C GLN A 15 1.69 7.31 9.83
N GLN A 16 1.16 8.10 10.75
CA GLN A 16 -0.04 8.89 10.50
C GLN A 16 0.20 9.96 9.44
N ILE A 17 1.33 10.69 9.51
CA ILE A 17 1.66 11.72 8.52
C ILE A 17 2.02 11.11 7.17
N ALA A 18 2.62 9.91 7.12
CA ALA A 18 2.85 9.20 5.88
C ALA A 18 1.53 8.94 5.13
N TRP A 19 0.50 8.50 5.83
CA TRP A 19 -0.84 8.34 5.27
C TRP A 19 -1.39 9.67 4.70
N GLU A 20 -1.26 10.77 5.44
CA GLU A 20 -1.73 12.10 5.00
C GLU A 20 -0.96 12.58 3.76
N VAL A 21 0.34 12.34 3.67
CA VAL A 21 1.14 12.70 2.50
C VAL A 21 0.75 11.86 1.29
N CYS A 22 0.50 10.56 1.46
CA CYS A 22 -0.02 9.70 0.40
C CYS A 22 -1.35 10.26 -0.14
N GLU A 23 -2.32 10.58 0.73
CA GLU A 23 -3.59 11.20 0.36
C GLU A 23 -3.39 12.55 -0.36
N ARG A 24 -2.61 13.46 0.23
CA ARG A 24 -2.33 14.80 -0.34
C ARG A 24 -1.69 14.69 -1.73
N SER A 25 -0.78 13.73 -1.92
CA SER A 25 -0.11 13.53 -3.20
C SER A 25 -1.08 13.00 -4.27
N ILE A 26 -1.98 12.09 -3.92
CA ILE A 26 -3.06 11.63 -4.81
C ILE A 26 -3.94 12.81 -5.21
N LEU A 27 -4.47 13.57 -4.24
CA LEU A 27 -5.39 14.68 -4.50
C LEU A 27 -4.75 15.78 -5.34
N ARG A 28 -3.46 16.07 -5.11
CA ARG A 28 -2.74 17.12 -5.85
C ARG A 28 -2.52 16.77 -7.33
N ASN A 29 -2.30 15.51 -7.64
CA ASN A 29 -1.98 15.06 -8.99
C ASN A 29 -3.19 14.47 -9.74
N CYS A 30 -4.34 14.33 -9.09
CA CYS A 30 -5.56 13.83 -9.71
C CYS A 30 -6.20 14.90 -10.61
N SER A 31 -6.43 14.56 -11.88
CA SER A 31 -7.03 15.47 -12.86
C SER A 31 -8.49 15.79 -12.58
N ASP A 32 -9.23 14.90 -11.89
CA ASP A 32 -10.62 15.10 -11.50
C ASP A 32 -10.93 14.38 -10.19
N VAL A 33 -10.78 15.11 -9.08
CA VAL A 33 -11.02 14.59 -7.73
C VAL A 33 -12.47 14.18 -7.48
N SER A 34 -13.43 14.66 -8.29
CA SER A 34 -14.83 14.26 -8.15
C SER A 34 -15.10 12.81 -8.56
N GLN A 35 -14.17 12.19 -9.28
CA GLN A 35 -14.26 10.80 -9.71
C GLN A 35 -13.72 9.81 -8.67
N ILE A 36 -13.02 10.26 -7.63
CA ILE A 36 -12.39 9.39 -6.64
C ILE A 36 -12.98 9.58 -5.25
N GLU A 37 -12.94 8.51 -4.46
CA GLU A 37 -13.20 8.50 -3.03
C GLU A 37 -11.99 7.86 -2.32
N ILE A 38 -11.28 8.63 -1.50
CA ILE A 38 -10.16 8.11 -0.70
C ILE A 38 -10.70 7.62 0.64
N ILE A 39 -10.36 6.38 0.99
CA ILE A 39 -10.84 5.71 2.19
C ILE A 39 -9.64 5.33 3.06
N LYS A 40 -9.59 5.88 4.28
CA LYS A 40 -8.63 5.47 5.30
C LYS A 40 -8.99 4.07 5.79
N LEU A 41 -8.14 3.08 5.45
CA LEU A 41 -8.37 1.69 5.82
C LEU A 41 -7.75 1.40 7.19
N GLU A 42 -8.53 1.63 8.24
CA GLU A 42 -8.13 1.47 9.64
C GLU A 42 -8.49 0.08 10.18
N LYS A 43 -7.51 -0.66 10.68
CA LYS A 43 -7.71 -1.97 11.34
C LYS A 43 -8.69 -1.85 12.51
N LYS A 44 -8.55 -0.80 13.34
CA LYS A 44 -9.43 -0.56 14.48
C LYS A 44 -10.89 -0.44 14.07
N LYS A 45 -11.21 0.32 13.03
CA LYS A 45 -12.59 0.43 12.52
C LYS A 45 -13.16 -0.91 12.09
N LEU A 46 -12.36 -1.74 11.43
CA LEU A 46 -12.78 -3.09 11.03
C LEU A 46 -13.03 -4.01 12.23
N ILE A 47 -12.25 -3.87 13.31
CA ILE A 47 -12.48 -4.59 14.58
C ILE A 47 -13.78 -4.12 15.21
N ASP A 48 -14.00 -2.82 15.35
CA ASP A 48 -15.19 -2.24 15.97
C ASP A 48 -16.48 -2.62 15.21
N GLN A 49 -16.37 -2.84 13.89
CA GLN A 49 -17.47 -3.33 13.04
C GLN A 49 -17.62 -4.87 13.08
N GLY A 50 -16.78 -5.59 13.81
CA GLY A 50 -16.79 -7.06 13.87
C GLY A 50 -16.35 -7.75 12.55
N LEU A 51 -15.72 -7.01 11.64
CA LEU A 51 -15.25 -7.52 10.36
C LEU A 51 -13.87 -8.17 10.47
N PHE A 52 -12.93 -7.53 11.20
CA PHE A 52 -11.59 -8.06 11.42
C PHE A 52 -11.57 -8.93 12.69
N LYS A 53 -11.22 -10.21 12.53
CA LYS A 53 -11.27 -11.23 13.60
C LYS A 53 -9.97 -12.01 13.74
N ARG A 54 -8.90 -11.60 13.05
CA ARG A 54 -7.59 -12.25 13.17
C ARG A 54 -6.99 -11.99 14.54
N THR A 55 -6.32 -12.99 15.08
CA THR A 55 -5.60 -12.93 16.37
C THR A 55 -4.09 -13.03 16.20
N ASP A 56 -3.61 -13.37 14.99
CA ASP A 56 -2.21 -13.35 14.63
C ASP A 56 -1.71 -11.89 14.51
N ASN A 57 -0.59 -11.62 15.14
CA ASN A 57 0.09 -10.32 15.13
C ASN A 57 1.44 -10.37 14.39
N ASP A 58 1.52 -11.20 13.34
CA ASP A 58 2.72 -11.43 12.55
C ASP A 58 2.89 -10.44 11.37
N GLY A 59 2.04 -9.42 11.30
CA GLY A 59 2.10 -8.37 10.28
C GLY A 59 3.03 -7.23 10.69
N ALA A 60 3.90 -6.76 9.77
CA ALA A 60 4.78 -5.62 9.98
C ALA A 60 4.05 -4.28 10.15
N THR A 61 2.81 -4.17 9.64
CA THR A 61 1.96 -2.98 9.73
C THR A 61 0.53 -3.38 10.06
N GLU A 62 -0.27 -2.45 10.58
CA GLU A 62 -1.70 -2.68 10.84
C GLU A 62 -2.49 -3.04 9.58
N PHE A 63 -2.02 -2.62 8.39
CA PHE A 63 -2.68 -2.90 7.12
C PHE A 63 -2.14 -4.15 6.39
N THR A 64 -1.24 -4.91 7.00
CA THR A 64 -0.74 -6.17 6.40
C THR A 64 -1.88 -7.06 5.91
N TYR A 65 -2.94 -7.21 6.69
CA TYR A 65 -4.09 -8.05 6.32
C TYR A 65 -5.30 -7.27 5.85
N THR A 66 -5.50 -6.03 6.30
CA THR A 66 -6.71 -5.26 5.99
C THR A 66 -6.86 -4.98 4.49
N ARG A 67 -5.75 -4.94 3.74
CA ARG A 67 -5.74 -4.79 2.28
C ARG A 67 -6.60 -5.83 1.56
N PHE A 68 -6.70 -7.04 2.10
CA PHE A 68 -7.49 -8.13 1.51
C PHE A 68 -8.98 -8.07 1.84
N PHE A 69 -9.42 -7.07 2.62
CA PHE A 69 -10.83 -6.78 2.86
C PHE A 69 -11.42 -5.87 1.77
N VAL A 70 -10.60 -5.24 0.94
CA VAL A 70 -11.04 -4.27 -0.06
C VAL A 70 -12.15 -4.78 -0.98
N PRO A 71 -12.10 -6.00 -1.56
CA PRO A 71 -13.22 -6.48 -2.39
C PRO A 71 -14.54 -6.58 -1.62
N TYR A 72 -14.51 -7.06 -0.37
CA TYR A 72 -15.68 -7.12 0.51
C TYR A 72 -16.22 -5.71 0.81
N LEU A 73 -15.34 -4.78 1.21
CA LEU A 73 -15.68 -3.39 1.53
C LEU A 73 -16.23 -2.63 0.30
N ASN A 74 -15.84 -3.05 -0.89
CA ASN A 74 -16.38 -2.56 -2.16
C ASN A 74 -17.63 -3.33 -2.62
N ASN A 75 -18.23 -4.14 -1.74
CA ASN A 75 -19.42 -4.97 -2.01
C ASN A 75 -19.25 -5.91 -3.22
N TYR A 76 -18.02 -6.34 -3.51
CA TYR A 76 -17.67 -7.16 -4.67
C TYR A 76 -18.16 -6.55 -6.01
N LYS A 77 -18.05 -5.22 -6.18
CA LYS A 77 -18.49 -4.51 -7.37
C LYS A 77 -17.40 -3.63 -7.97
N GLY A 78 -17.25 -3.68 -9.28
CA GLY A 78 -16.33 -2.84 -10.03
C GLY A 78 -14.87 -2.98 -9.61
N HIS A 79 -14.09 -1.92 -9.80
CA HIS A 79 -12.68 -1.89 -9.47
C HIS A 79 -12.41 -0.98 -8.26
N ALA A 80 -11.44 -1.36 -7.44
CA ALA A 80 -10.96 -0.56 -6.33
C ALA A 80 -9.45 -0.67 -6.18
N ILE A 81 -8.77 0.41 -5.81
CA ILE A 81 -7.34 0.40 -5.50
C ILE A 81 -7.13 0.20 -4.00
N PHE A 82 -6.15 -0.64 -3.66
CA PHE A 82 -5.45 -0.61 -2.38
C PHE A 82 -4.04 -0.10 -2.61
N VAL A 83 -3.54 0.74 -1.70
CA VAL A 83 -2.15 1.20 -1.67
C VAL A 83 -1.65 1.33 -0.23
N ASP A 84 -0.38 1.00 -0.01
CA ASP A 84 0.30 1.23 1.27
C ASP A 84 0.46 2.75 1.52
N SER A 85 0.53 3.18 2.77
CA SER A 85 0.61 4.61 3.13
C SER A 85 1.99 5.25 2.85
N ASP A 86 3.00 4.45 2.62
CA ASP A 86 4.38 4.87 2.33
C ASP A 86 4.64 5.19 0.85
N PHE A 87 3.57 5.50 0.11
CA PHE A 87 3.63 5.97 -1.28
C PHE A 87 3.59 7.50 -1.37
N LEU A 88 4.33 8.03 -2.35
CA LEU A 88 4.22 9.40 -2.82
C LEU A 88 3.85 9.40 -4.32
N TRP A 89 2.68 9.90 -4.65
CA TRP A 89 2.15 9.94 -6.02
C TRP A 89 2.64 11.19 -6.76
N GLU A 90 3.12 10.99 -8.00
CA GLU A 90 3.58 12.06 -8.90
C GLU A 90 2.84 12.03 -10.25
N CYS A 91 1.79 11.22 -10.38
CA CYS A 91 0.95 11.11 -11.58
C CYS A 91 -0.54 11.10 -11.21
N ASP A 92 -1.38 11.16 -12.24
CA ASP A 92 -2.84 11.01 -12.09
C ASP A 92 -3.20 9.56 -11.78
N ILE A 93 -3.76 9.32 -10.60
CA ILE A 93 -4.19 7.98 -10.19
C ILE A 93 -5.33 7.42 -11.04
N LEU A 94 -6.10 8.29 -11.72
CA LEU A 94 -7.16 7.87 -12.63
C LEU A 94 -6.63 7.08 -13.83
N ASP A 95 -5.36 7.27 -14.19
CA ASP A 95 -4.74 6.51 -15.28
C ASP A 95 -4.65 5.02 -14.95
N LEU A 96 -4.49 4.65 -13.68
CA LEU A 96 -4.53 3.25 -13.26
C LEU A 96 -5.88 2.61 -13.56
N PHE A 97 -6.99 3.30 -13.30
CA PHE A 97 -8.33 2.80 -13.59
C PHE A 97 -8.62 2.75 -15.10
N LYS A 98 -8.06 3.68 -15.87
CA LYS A 98 -8.27 3.74 -17.33
C LYS A 98 -7.47 2.68 -18.09
N ILE A 99 -6.24 2.42 -17.66
CA ILE A 99 -5.25 1.65 -18.43
C ILE A 99 -5.11 0.22 -17.92
N TYR A 100 -5.15 0.02 -16.59
CA TYR A 100 -4.78 -1.24 -15.95
C TYR A 100 -5.96 -1.98 -15.33
N THR A 101 -7.18 -1.72 -15.78
CA THR A 101 -8.35 -2.54 -15.49
C THR A 101 -8.69 -3.42 -16.69
N ASN A 102 -8.89 -4.71 -16.42
CA ASN A 102 -9.25 -5.69 -17.44
C ASN A 102 -10.32 -6.64 -16.84
N PRO A 103 -11.43 -6.88 -17.52
CA PRO A 103 -12.50 -7.76 -17.02
C PRO A 103 -12.02 -9.20 -16.76
N ASN A 104 -10.98 -9.65 -17.46
CA ASN A 104 -10.42 -10.99 -17.30
C ASN A 104 -9.34 -11.08 -16.19
N SER A 105 -8.93 -9.96 -15.61
CA SER A 105 -7.94 -9.93 -14.53
C SER A 105 -8.62 -9.84 -13.18
N ALA A 106 -8.18 -10.65 -12.23
CA ALA A 106 -8.63 -10.61 -10.84
C ALA A 106 -8.00 -9.44 -10.07
N VAL A 107 -6.75 -9.13 -10.41
CA VAL A 107 -5.98 -8.05 -9.81
C VAL A 107 -4.92 -7.55 -10.77
N SER A 108 -4.59 -6.25 -10.68
CA SER A 108 -3.42 -5.68 -11.35
C SER A 108 -2.43 -5.18 -10.29
N CYS A 109 -1.15 -5.47 -10.47
CA CYS A 109 -0.09 -5.05 -9.55
C CYS A 109 1.26 -4.95 -10.27
N VAL A 110 2.23 -4.29 -9.65
CA VAL A 110 3.62 -4.31 -10.14
C VAL A 110 4.26 -5.63 -9.78
N LYS A 111 4.73 -6.37 -10.79
CA LYS A 111 5.44 -7.65 -10.62
C LYS A 111 6.93 -7.39 -10.38
N HIS A 112 7.29 -7.03 -9.16
CA HIS A 112 8.69 -6.79 -8.81
C HIS A 112 9.53 -8.05 -8.98
N ALA A 113 10.60 -7.95 -9.77
CA ALA A 113 11.53 -9.04 -10.07
C ALA A 113 12.89 -8.90 -9.35
N TYR A 114 12.96 -8.08 -8.30
CA TYR A 114 14.22 -7.88 -7.57
C TYR A 114 14.50 -9.04 -6.61
N THR A 115 15.78 -9.39 -6.52
CA THR A 115 16.26 -10.52 -5.70
C THR A 115 17.10 -10.08 -4.51
N ASN A 116 17.46 -8.81 -4.40
CA ASN A 116 18.56 -8.36 -3.52
C ASN A 116 18.08 -7.61 -2.28
N CYS A 117 17.24 -8.26 -1.45
CA CYS A 117 16.85 -7.73 -0.16
C CYS A 117 17.48 -8.46 1.04
N ASN A 118 18.29 -9.50 0.80
CA ASN A 118 18.90 -10.27 1.87
C ASN A 118 19.91 -9.41 2.66
N GLY A 119 19.72 -9.35 3.97
CA GLY A 119 20.58 -8.61 4.89
C GLY A 119 20.16 -7.15 5.16
N LYS A 120 19.19 -6.59 4.43
CA LYS A 120 18.57 -5.30 4.79
C LYS A 120 17.61 -5.50 5.97
N LYS A 121 17.51 -4.52 6.84
CA LYS A 121 16.52 -4.50 7.93
C LYS A 121 15.35 -3.62 7.52
N LYS A 122 14.14 -4.01 7.87
CA LYS A 122 12.94 -3.15 7.80
C LYS A 122 12.94 -2.10 8.90
N MET A 123 12.03 -1.12 8.81
CA MET A 123 11.78 -0.07 9.81
C MET A 123 11.67 -0.59 11.24
N ASP A 124 11.08 -1.79 11.43
CA ASP A 124 10.88 -2.45 12.73
C ASP A 124 12.10 -3.28 13.19
N GLY A 125 13.23 -3.20 12.49
CA GLY A 125 14.45 -3.94 12.80
C GLY A 125 14.43 -5.41 12.36
N GLN A 126 13.33 -5.91 11.78
CA GLN A 126 13.25 -7.29 11.30
C GLN A 126 14.11 -7.48 10.05
N ALA A 127 14.81 -8.63 9.99
CA ALA A 127 15.56 -9.00 8.80
C ALA A 127 14.61 -9.15 7.59
N GLN A 128 14.97 -8.54 6.48
CA GLN A 128 14.24 -8.72 5.24
C GLN A 128 14.56 -10.09 4.66
N GLU A 129 13.53 -10.92 4.53
CA GLU A 129 13.60 -12.18 3.78
C GLU A 129 13.01 -11.99 2.38
N TRP A 130 13.68 -12.57 1.40
CA TRP A 130 13.12 -12.67 0.07
C TRP A 130 12.05 -13.78 0.03
N TYR A 131 10.91 -13.47 -0.57
CA TYR A 131 9.90 -14.46 -0.90
C TYR A 131 9.24 -14.10 -2.24
N PRO A 132 8.70 -15.12 -2.98
CA PRO A 132 8.00 -14.86 -4.24
C PRO A 132 6.87 -13.85 -4.08
N LYS A 133 6.74 -12.92 -5.04
CA LYS A 133 5.73 -11.84 -5.06
C LYS A 133 5.87 -10.82 -3.91
N LYS A 134 7.09 -10.64 -3.38
CA LYS A 134 7.36 -9.59 -2.37
C LYS A 134 7.03 -8.22 -2.95
N ASN A 135 6.36 -7.37 -2.15
CA ASN A 135 5.87 -6.03 -2.49
C ASN A 135 4.81 -5.96 -3.61
N TRP A 136 4.37 -7.08 -4.20
CA TRP A 136 3.29 -7.05 -5.19
C TRP A 136 1.97 -6.54 -4.60
N SER A 137 1.72 -6.82 -3.33
CA SER A 137 0.49 -6.43 -2.64
C SER A 137 0.49 -5.02 -2.07
N SER A 138 1.57 -4.24 -2.25
CA SER A 138 1.64 -2.85 -1.77
C SER A 138 0.82 -1.88 -2.62
N LEU A 139 0.61 -2.21 -3.90
CA LEU A 139 -0.30 -1.54 -4.82
C LEU A 139 -1.11 -2.60 -5.56
N MET A 140 -2.42 -2.64 -5.38
CA MET A 140 -3.32 -3.58 -6.02
C MET A 140 -4.55 -2.86 -6.58
N ILE A 141 -4.85 -3.09 -7.86
CA ILE A 141 -6.14 -2.73 -8.45
C ILE A 141 -6.98 -4.00 -8.48
N PHE A 142 -7.90 -4.13 -7.56
CA PHE A 142 -8.81 -5.28 -7.51
C PHE A 142 -9.92 -5.12 -8.56
N ASN A 143 -10.17 -6.18 -9.33
CA ASN A 143 -11.46 -6.38 -9.96
C ASN A 143 -12.35 -7.10 -8.93
N CYS A 144 -13.07 -6.30 -8.14
CA CYS A 144 -13.83 -6.81 -7.01
C CYS A 144 -14.94 -7.80 -7.39
N GLU A 145 -15.44 -7.73 -8.62
CA GLU A 145 -16.51 -8.62 -9.14
C GLU A 145 -15.99 -9.84 -9.92
N HIS A 146 -14.65 -9.97 -10.05
CA HIS A 146 -14.06 -11.11 -10.73
C HIS A 146 -14.45 -12.43 -10.02
N PRO A 147 -14.84 -13.50 -10.76
CA PRO A 147 -15.35 -14.74 -10.16
C PRO A 147 -14.43 -15.34 -9.09
N ASN A 148 -13.12 -15.36 -9.32
CA ASN A 148 -12.15 -15.90 -8.35
C ASN A 148 -11.98 -14.98 -7.13
N VAL A 149 -12.12 -13.66 -7.27
CA VAL A 149 -12.12 -12.72 -6.13
C VAL A 149 -13.36 -12.96 -5.27
N VAL A 150 -14.54 -12.99 -5.87
CA VAL A 150 -15.82 -13.22 -5.16
C VAL A 150 -15.83 -14.58 -4.47
N LYS A 151 -15.34 -15.64 -5.14
CA LYS A 151 -15.36 -17.01 -4.64
C LYS A 151 -14.32 -17.25 -3.55
N ASN A 152 -13.09 -16.76 -3.74
CA ASN A 152 -11.93 -17.16 -2.95
C ASN A 152 -11.49 -16.10 -1.93
N LEU A 153 -11.50 -14.79 -2.30
CA LEU A 153 -11.08 -13.72 -1.41
C LEU A 153 -12.27 -13.16 -0.61
N THR A 154 -12.93 -14.06 0.12
CA THR A 154 -14.08 -13.74 0.97
C THR A 154 -13.62 -13.08 2.28
N LEU A 155 -14.54 -12.43 3.00
CA LEU A 155 -14.29 -11.93 4.35
C LEU A 155 -13.75 -13.02 5.30
N LYS A 156 -14.25 -14.25 5.17
CA LYS A 156 -13.74 -15.42 5.91
C LYS A 156 -12.28 -15.71 5.52
N ALA A 157 -11.98 -15.72 4.21
CA ALA A 157 -10.62 -16.00 3.73
C ALA A 157 -9.63 -14.93 4.22
N ALA A 158 -9.98 -13.65 4.13
CA ALA A 158 -9.16 -12.55 4.64
C ALA A 158 -8.87 -12.69 6.14
N ASN A 159 -9.79 -13.26 6.92
CA ASN A 159 -9.64 -13.50 8.35
C ASN A 159 -8.89 -14.80 8.72
N THR A 160 -8.81 -15.80 7.84
CA THR A 160 -8.36 -17.13 8.24
C THR A 160 -7.23 -17.73 7.40
N LYS A 161 -6.99 -17.18 6.21
CA LYS A 161 -5.92 -17.66 5.33
C LYS A 161 -4.55 -17.17 5.78
N THR A 162 -3.51 -17.95 5.49
CA THR A 162 -2.14 -17.62 5.85
C THR A 162 -1.65 -16.35 5.14
N PRO A 163 -0.69 -15.59 5.71
CA PRO A 163 -0.05 -14.47 5.03
C PRO A 163 0.47 -14.85 3.65
N LYS A 164 1.12 -16.00 3.57
CA LYS A 164 1.62 -16.58 2.32
C LYS A 164 0.54 -16.69 1.25
N TRP A 165 -0.62 -17.28 1.60
CA TRP A 165 -1.73 -17.47 0.67
C TRP A 165 -2.29 -16.12 0.20
N LEU A 166 -2.44 -15.16 1.12
CA LEU A 166 -2.97 -13.83 0.81
C LEU A 166 -2.00 -13.03 -0.07
N HIS A 167 -0.75 -12.84 0.38
CA HIS A 167 0.23 -11.98 -0.31
C HIS A 167 0.77 -12.57 -1.60
N ARG A 168 0.77 -13.90 -1.75
CA ARG A 168 1.13 -14.56 -3.02
C ARG A 168 -0.03 -14.63 -3.99
N MET A 169 -1.20 -14.06 -3.64
CA MET A 169 -2.38 -14.04 -4.50
C MET A 169 -2.83 -15.44 -4.92
N GLU A 170 -2.69 -16.45 -4.01
CA GLU A 170 -3.11 -17.83 -4.26
C GLU A 170 -4.66 -17.98 -4.36
N TRP A 171 -5.37 -16.86 -4.25
CA TRP A 171 -6.81 -16.76 -4.43
C TRP A 171 -7.25 -16.54 -5.90
N CYS A 172 -6.30 -16.33 -6.82
CA CYS A 172 -6.53 -16.24 -8.27
C CYS A 172 -5.45 -17.01 -9.03
N GLN A 173 -5.64 -17.18 -10.35
CA GLN A 173 -4.66 -17.81 -11.21
C GLN A 173 -3.56 -16.80 -11.60
N GLU A 174 -2.37 -17.28 -12.00
CA GLU A 174 -1.24 -16.40 -12.37
C GLU A 174 -1.58 -15.54 -13.59
N GLU A 175 -2.32 -16.09 -14.54
CA GLU A 175 -2.75 -15.41 -15.76
C GLU A 175 -3.79 -14.32 -15.51
N GLU A 176 -4.44 -14.34 -14.34
CA GLU A 176 -5.42 -13.34 -13.91
C GLU A 176 -4.77 -12.16 -13.19
N ILE A 177 -3.43 -12.18 -12.99
CA ILE A 177 -2.67 -11.08 -12.41
C ILE A 177 -2.10 -10.23 -13.54
N LEU A 178 -2.70 -9.08 -13.80
CA LEU A 178 -2.23 -8.12 -14.79
C LEU A 178 -1.03 -7.34 -14.26
N GLU A 179 -0.01 -7.17 -15.09
CA GLU A 179 1.18 -6.42 -14.73
C GLU A 179 0.98 -4.91 -14.93
N ILE A 180 1.35 -4.13 -13.92
CA ILE A 180 1.49 -2.67 -13.97
C ILE A 180 2.99 -2.35 -14.09
N PRO A 181 3.41 -1.35 -14.89
CA PRO A 181 4.80 -0.92 -14.96
C PRO A 181 5.36 -0.54 -13.57
N LYS A 182 6.63 -0.87 -13.34
CA LYS A 182 7.34 -0.62 -12.07
C LYS A 182 7.32 0.85 -11.63
N ASP A 183 7.16 1.76 -12.59
CA ASP A 183 7.14 3.21 -12.35
C ASP A 183 5.99 3.67 -11.45
N TYR A 184 4.88 2.90 -11.39
CA TYR A 184 3.75 3.14 -10.49
C TYR A 184 3.94 2.60 -9.07
N ASN A 185 5.02 1.85 -8.83
CA ASN A 185 5.41 1.34 -7.53
C ASN A 185 6.94 1.30 -7.49
N TYR A 186 7.54 2.49 -7.68
CA TYR A 186 8.99 2.65 -7.78
C TYR A 186 9.62 2.48 -6.40
N LEU A 187 10.23 1.32 -6.14
CA LEU A 187 10.87 1.02 -4.87
C LEU A 187 12.13 1.89 -4.70
N VAL A 188 12.07 2.81 -3.76
CA VAL A 188 13.20 3.70 -3.43
C VAL A 188 14.40 2.87 -2.99
N ASP A 189 15.58 3.21 -3.51
CA ASP A 189 16.88 2.52 -3.28
C ASP A 189 16.97 1.07 -3.79
N TYR A 190 15.99 0.62 -4.61
CA TYR A 190 16.02 -0.68 -5.30
C TYR A 190 16.10 -0.53 -6.81
N TYR A 191 15.68 0.60 -7.35
CA TYR A 191 15.73 0.89 -8.77
C TYR A 191 16.61 2.12 -9.01
N ASP A 192 17.44 2.06 -10.06
CA ASP A 192 18.38 3.15 -10.38
C ASP A 192 17.77 4.18 -11.33
N GLU A 193 16.82 3.74 -12.21
CA GLU A 193 16.23 4.58 -13.26
C GLU A 193 14.76 4.23 -13.50
N GLY A 194 13.96 5.21 -13.94
CA GLY A 194 12.55 5.05 -14.35
C GLY A 194 11.83 6.39 -14.56
N ASP A 195 10.70 6.34 -15.25
CA ASP A 195 9.75 7.44 -15.33
C ASP A 195 8.83 7.38 -14.11
N ILE A 196 9.33 7.87 -12.96
CA ILE A 196 8.68 7.71 -11.66
C ILE A 196 7.27 8.30 -11.69
N LYS A 197 6.27 7.45 -11.44
CA LYS A 197 4.85 7.78 -11.32
C LYS A 197 4.40 7.78 -9.86
N ALA A 198 4.92 6.84 -9.06
CA ALA A 198 4.72 6.82 -7.62
C ALA A 198 5.95 6.22 -6.94
N LEU A 199 6.53 6.96 -5.99
CA LEU A 199 7.61 6.48 -5.11
C LEU A 199 7.02 5.63 -4.01
N HIS A 200 7.69 4.52 -3.68
CA HIS A 200 7.36 3.65 -2.55
C HIS A 200 8.57 3.52 -1.62
N TYR A 201 8.44 4.06 -0.42
CA TYR A 201 9.48 4.06 0.62
C TYR A 201 9.43 2.77 1.45
N THR A 202 9.52 1.61 0.77
CA THR A 202 9.27 0.28 1.36
C THR A 202 10.15 -0.08 2.57
N ASP A 203 11.34 0.53 2.68
CA ASP A 203 12.26 0.32 3.81
C ASP A 203 12.13 1.39 4.88
N GLY A 204 11.52 2.53 4.56
CA GLY A 204 11.32 3.68 5.41
C GLY A 204 11.42 4.99 4.66
N GLY A 205 10.66 5.98 5.08
CA GLY A 205 10.66 7.32 4.50
C GLY A 205 11.10 8.38 5.51
N PRO A 206 11.08 9.69 5.12
CA PRO A 206 11.60 10.78 5.95
C PRO A 206 10.97 10.93 7.33
N TRP A 207 9.88 10.25 7.58
CA TRP A 207 9.18 10.22 8.87
C TRP A 207 9.71 9.16 9.83
N HIS A 208 10.71 8.35 9.40
CA HIS A 208 11.19 7.21 10.18
C HIS A 208 12.66 7.43 10.62
N PRO A 209 13.03 7.06 11.86
CA PRO A 209 14.40 7.15 12.36
C PRO A 209 15.41 6.47 11.44
N GLY A 210 16.48 7.19 11.09
CA GLY A 210 17.53 6.69 10.20
C GLY A 210 17.26 6.82 8.72
N TYR A 211 16.07 7.34 8.33
CA TYR A 211 15.67 7.57 6.93
C TYR A 211 15.44 9.04 6.59
N GLU A 212 15.91 9.97 7.47
CA GLU A 212 15.72 11.42 7.29
C GLU A 212 16.31 11.93 5.96
N ASN A 213 17.33 11.26 5.45
CA ASN A 213 18.04 11.59 4.21
C ASN A 213 17.84 10.54 3.12
N VAL A 214 16.73 9.80 3.14
CA VAL A 214 16.41 8.79 2.12
C VAL A 214 16.34 9.42 0.72
N THR A 215 16.70 8.66 -0.29
CA THR A 215 16.61 9.10 -1.70
C THR A 215 15.19 9.60 -2.01
N TYR A 216 15.08 10.74 -2.70
CA TYR A 216 13.82 11.45 -2.98
C TYR A 216 13.04 11.93 -1.74
N GLY A 217 13.62 11.89 -0.54
CA GLY A 217 12.96 12.39 0.67
C GLY A 217 12.58 13.87 0.58
N ASP A 218 13.35 14.67 -0.16
CA ASP A 218 13.04 16.08 -0.45
C ASP A 218 11.70 16.27 -1.21
N ARG A 219 11.31 15.30 -2.07
CA ARG A 219 10.02 15.32 -2.77
C ARG A 219 8.87 15.12 -1.79
N TRP A 220 9.01 14.16 -0.88
CA TRP A 220 8.03 13.87 0.16
C TRP A 220 7.86 15.07 1.11
N LEU A 221 8.97 15.69 1.56
CA LEU A 221 8.97 16.83 2.46
C LEU A 221 8.25 18.08 1.92
N LYS A 222 7.99 18.16 0.62
CA LYS A 222 7.19 19.25 -0.01
C LYS A 222 5.70 19.18 0.32
N TYR A 223 5.23 18.05 0.85
CA TYR A 223 3.82 17.83 1.17
C TYR A 223 3.49 18.08 2.64
N ILE A 224 4.45 18.45 3.47
CA ILE A 224 4.27 18.73 4.89
C ILE A 224 4.70 20.15 5.26
N SER A 225 4.05 20.71 6.27
CA SER A 225 4.36 22.01 6.86
C SER A 225 5.61 21.95 7.75
N GLU A 226 6.19 23.12 8.08
CA GLU A 226 7.29 23.21 9.04
C GLU A 226 6.90 22.71 10.44
N ASP A 227 5.64 22.87 10.85
CA ASP A 227 5.18 22.36 12.14
C ASP A 227 5.05 20.83 12.14
N GLU A 228 4.63 20.22 11.04
CA GLU A 228 4.62 18.76 10.89
C GLU A 228 6.04 18.20 10.87
N LYS A 229 7.00 18.86 10.22
CA LYS A 229 8.44 18.49 10.27
C LYS A 229 8.98 18.49 11.71
N LYS A 230 8.66 19.53 12.49
CA LYS A 230 9.06 19.59 13.89
C LYS A 230 8.46 18.45 14.74
N LYS A 231 7.17 18.12 14.50
CA LYS A 231 6.50 17.01 15.19
C LYS A 231 7.08 15.65 14.82
N ILE A 232 7.41 15.43 13.54
CA ILE A 232 8.10 14.20 13.12
C ILE A 232 9.44 14.08 13.83
N LYS A 233 10.25 15.14 13.81
CA LYS A 233 11.55 15.14 14.50
C LYS A 233 11.40 14.85 15.99
N TRP A 234 10.43 15.48 16.67
CA TRP A 234 10.14 15.22 18.06
C TRP A 234 9.71 13.77 18.32
N SER A 235 8.85 13.20 17.47
CA SER A 235 8.41 11.81 17.57
C SER A 235 9.60 10.85 17.42
N ILE A 236 10.46 11.07 16.43
CA ILE A 236 11.68 10.28 16.23
C ILE A 236 12.56 10.30 17.50
N GLU A 237 12.76 11.46 18.11
CA GLU A 237 13.61 11.64 19.29
C GLU A 237 13.03 11.03 20.58
N ASN A 238 11.69 10.88 20.69
CA ASN A 238 11.02 10.54 21.95
C ASN A 238 10.22 9.23 21.93
N GLU A 239 9.78 8.76 20.78
CA GLU A 239 8.98 7.54 20.66
C GLU A 239 9.83 6.30 20.28
N TYR A 240 11.05 6.52 19.78
CA TYR A 240 11.93 5.44 19.33
C TYR A 240 13.19 5.27 20.22
N ASN A 241 13.37 6.09 21.26
CA ASN A 241 14.39 5.98 22.31
C ASN A 241 13.77 5.45 23.61
#